data_35b5f37fb1a52939a0a0d70b71f1d7ef
#
_entry.id   35b5f37fb1a52939a0a0d70b71f1d7ef
#
_cell.length_a   1.000
_cell.length_b   1.000
_cell.length_c   1.000
_cell.angle_alpha   90.00
_cell.angle_beta   90.00
_cell.angle_gamma   90.00
#
_symmetry.space_group_name_H-M   'P 1'
#
loop_
_entity.id
_entity.type
_entity.pdbx_description
1 polymer ?
#
loop_
_entity_poly.entity_id
_entity_poly.type
_entity_poly.pdbx_seq_one_letter_code
_entity_poly.pdbx_strand_id
1 'polypeptide(L)'
;MKRIAAIILVYCMLFALAACGNNNSTADGSAYPEDLITEDFKIPLGDTGAKVAIPAEIGFEACESELNEFFGGGPGGDWRIIVNTELKSDFAEYTIEEYANLYAQSNGAEGATQDTDGNYYFTYTNETDANEVYKFHSIVKEGAEKYYHISFYCFEEFWDVYGNQFADWATTVEVE
;
A
#
# COMPACT_ATOMS: atom_id res chain seq x y z
N MET A 1 -0.85 -19.57 19.66
CA MET A 1 -1.61 -18.32 19.85
C MET A 1 -0.76 -17.12 20.31
N LYS A 2 0.16 -17.20 21.28
CA LYS A 2 0.93 -16.03 21.78
C LYS A 2 2.09 -15.55 20.89
N ARG A 3 2.54 -16.34 19.90
CA ARG A 3 3.72 -16.01 19.07
C ARG A 3 3.35 -15.27 17.77
N ILE A 4 2.14 -15.48 17.25
CA ILE A 4 1.66 -14.87 16.00
C ILE A 4 1.30 -13.40 16.23
N ALA A 5 0.65 -13.07 17.35
CA ALA A 5 0.36 -11.68 17.72
C ALA A 5 1.63 -10.81 17.85
N ALA A 6 2.79 -11.43 18.17
CA ALA A 6 4.05 -10.72 18.31
C ALA A 6 4.71 -10.36 16.96
N ILE A 7 4.46 -11.14 15.91
CA ILE A 7 5.05 -10.90 14.60
C ILE A 7 4.32 -9.74 13.90
N ILE A 8 2.99 -9.70 13.99
CA ILE A 8 2.18 -8.59 13.42
C ILE A 8 2.44 -7.27 14.16
N LEU A 9 2.65 -7.34 15.50
CA LEU A 9 2.91 -6.13 16.30
C LEU A 9 4.27 -5.47 16.01
N VAL A 10 5.25 -6.23 15.54
CA VAL A 10 6.58 -5.71 15.17
C VAL A 10 6.52 -4.93 13.85
N TYR A 11 5.65 -5.32 12.91
CA TYR A 11 5.48 -4.61 11.64
C TYR A 11 4.79 -3.25 11.77
N CYS A 12 3.90 -3.10 12.76
CA CYS A 12 3.16 -1.84 12.96
C CYS A 12 4.02 -0.70 13.55
N MET A 13 5.20 -0.98 14.13
CA MET A 13 6.00 0.04 14.83
C MET A 13 7.18 0.61 14.02
N LEU A 14 7.40 0.17 12.78
CA LEU A 14 8.59 0.56 12.01
C LEU A 14 8.27 1.42 10.78
N PHE A 15 7.31 2.34 10.87
CA PHE A 15 7.22 3.42 9.89
C PHE A 15 8.30 4.49 10.19
N ALA A 16 9.55 4.14 9.96
CA ALA A 16 10.56 5.15 9.80
C ALA A 16 10.31 5.84 8.46
N LEU A 17 9.95 7.10 8.52
CA LEU A 17 9.76 7.98 7.38
C LEU A 17 11.05 8.00 6.55
N ALA A 18 11.11 7.19 5.49
CA ALA A 18 12.01 7.48 4.39
C ALA A 18 11.42 8.72 3.70
N ALA A 19 11.78 9.90 4.17
CA ALA A 19 11.57 11.11 3.43
C ALA A 19 12.33 10.94 2.10
N CYS A 20 11.65 10.89 0.97
CA CYS A 20 12.25 11.16 -0.31
C CYS A 20 12.74 12.62 -0.27
N GLY A 21 13.85 12.85 0.44
CA GLY A 21 14.55 14.11 0.48
C GLY A 21 15.25 14.29 -0.86
N ASN A 22 15.06 15.45 -1.44
CA ASN A 22 15.62 15.94 -2.69
C ASN A 22 17.16 15.80 -2.71
N ASN A 23 17.66 14.59 -2.92
CA ASN A 23 19.04 14.35 -3.27
C ASN A 23 19.09 14.13 -4.78
N ASN A 24 19.74 15.06 -5.48
CA ASN A 24 20.18 14.93 -6.85
C ASN A 24 21.14 13.71 -6.99
N SER A 25 20.62 12.53 -6.88
CA SER A 25 21.22 11.32 -7.40
C SER A 25 20.48 11.00 -8.68
N THR A 26 21.19 11.06 -9.77
CA THR A 26 20.85 10.48 -11.07
C THR A 26 20.72 8.96 -10.89
N ALA A 27 19.74 8.51 -10.13
CA ALA A 27 19.19 7.19 -10.30
C ALA A 27 18.46 7.26 -11.65
N ASP A 28 18.74 6.28 -12.49
CA ASP A 28 18.07 6.05 -13.76
C ASP A 28 16.58 5.81 -13.45
N GLY A 29 15.89 6.92 -13.19
CA GLY A 29 14.47 6.94 -12.93
C GLY A 29 13.81 6.52 -14.22
N SER A 30 13.40 5.29 -14.28
CA SER A 30 12.48 4.78 -15.28
C SER A 30 11.16 5.55 -15.15
N ALA A 31 11.16 6.80 -15.61
CA ALA A 31 9.94 7.51 -15.90
C ALA A 31 9.24 6.67 -16.97
N TYR A 32 8.12 6.05 -16.62
CA TYR A 32 7.30 5.36 -17.60
C TYR A 32 6.92 6.38 -18.67
N PRO A 33 7.10 6.08 -19.97
CA PRO A 33 6.79 7.02 -21.03
C PRO A 33 5.31 7.44 -20.91
N GLU A 34 5.04 8.74 -20.89
CA GLU A 34 3.70 9.32 -20.79
C GLU A 34 2.72 8.75 -21.85
N ASP A 35 3.27 8.25 -22.97
CA ASP A 35 2.50 7.71 -24.10
C ASP A 35 1.93 6.30 -23.86
N LEU A 36 2.29 5.62 -22.75
CA LEU A 36 1.92 4.23 -22.49
C LEU A 36 0.78 4.06 -21.47
N ILE A 37 0.29 5.13 -20.88
CA ILE A 37 -0.79 5.02 -19.91
C ILE A 37 -2.13 5.10 -20.63
N THR A 38 -2.49 4.02 -21.27
CA THR A 38 -3.87 3.72 -21.65
C THR A 38 -4.61 3.17 -20.43
N GLU A 39 -5.94 3.16 -20.43
CA GLU A 39 -6.75 2.56 -19.36
C GLU A 39 -6.38 1.10 -19.04
N ASP A 40 -5.69 0.43 -19.97
CA ASP A 40 -5.22 -0.96 -19.83
C ASP A 40 -3.80 -1.11 -19.25
N PHE A 41 -3.05 0.01 -19.08
CA PHE A 41 -1.68 -0.08 -18.59
C PHE A 41 -1.64 -0.02 -17.07
N LYS A 42 -1.16 -1.11 -16.46
CA LYS A 42 -0.94 -1.20 -15.01
C LYS A 42 0.55 -1.12 -14.70
N ILE A 43 0.88 -0.23 -13.80
CA ILE A 43 2.24 -0.02 -13.29
C ILE A 43 2.60 -1.19 -12.38
N PRO A 44 3.68 -1.94 -12.65
CA PRO A 44 4.15 -2.96 -11.72
C PRO A 44 4.71 -2.30 -10.45
N LEU A 45 4.38 -2.87 -9.31
CA LEU A 45 4.84 -2.40 -8.00
C LEU A 45 6.08 -3.23 -7.60
N GLY A 46 7.21 -2.92 -8.24
CA GLY A 46 8.46 -3.65 -8.08
C GLY A 46 8.34 -5.11 -8.51
N ASP A 47 9.05 -5.98 -7.81
CA ASP A 47 9.06 -7.44 -8.02
C ASP A 47 8.04 -8.16 -7.11
N THR A 48 7.07 -7.43 -6.56
CA THR A 48 6.09 -8.00 -5.62
C THR A 48 5.09 -8.94 -6.29
N GLY A 49 4.84 -8.78 -7.60
CA GLY A 49 3.76 -9.42 -8.35
C GLY A 49 2.45 -8.62 -8.35
N ALA A 50 2.44 -7.45 -7.71
CA ALA A 50 1.29 -6.55 -7.73
C ALA A 50 1.42 -5.49 -8.83
N LYS A 51 0.28 -5.06 -9.39
CA LYS A 51 0.17 -4.01 -10.40
C LYS A 51 -1.03 -3.11 -10.09
N VAL A 52 -0.96 -1.83 -10.47
CA VAL A 52 -2.03 -0.85 -10.26
C VAL A 52 -2.12 0.12 -11.44
N ALA A 53 -3.32 0.56 -11.81
CA ALA A 53 -3.51 1.65 -12.75
C ALA A 53 -3.58 2.99 -12.00
N ILE A 54 -2.63 3.88 -12.28
CA ILE A 54 -2.57 5.24 -11.76
C ILE A 54 -2.54 6.16 -12.98
N PRO A 55 -3.43 7.18 -13.06
CA PRO A 55 -3.44 8.10 -14.19
C PRO A 55 -2.09 8.80 -14.39
N ALA A 56 -1.65 8.94 -15.65
CA ALA A 56 -0.35 9.51 -15.99
C ALA A 56 -0.16 10.94 -15.49
N GLU A 57 -1.23 11.72 -15.56
CA GLU A 57 -1.23 13.11 -15.14
C GLU A 57 -0.98 13.32 -13.64
N ILE A 58 -1.20 12.26 -12.83
CA ILE A 58 -0.91 12.28 -11.39
C ILE A 58 0.61 12.13 -11.16
N GLY A 59 1.29 11.47 -12.09
CA GLY A 59 2.69 11.10 -11.95
C GLY A 59 2.90 9.94 -10.97
N PHE A 60 3.99 9.21 -11.17
CA PHE A 60 4.37 8.11 -10.28
C PHE A 60 5.88 7.94 -10.26
N GLU A 61 6.45 7.81 -9.07
CA GLU A 61 7.87 7.55 -8.86
C GLU A 61 8.03 6.38 -7.87
N ALA A 62 8.86 5.39 -8.24
CA ALA A 62 9.28 4.36 -7.31
C ALA A 62 10.41 4.91 -6.42
N CYS A 63 10.38 4.56 -5.15
CA CYS A 63 11.38 4.97 -4.16
C CYS A 63 12.03 3.73 -3.53
N GLU A 64 13.28 3.87 -3.09
CA GLU A 64 13.94 2.81 -2.33
C GLU A 64 13.35 2.72 -0.91
N SER A 65 13.17 1.49 -0.42
CA SER A 65 12.74 1.22 0.95
C SER A 65 13.46 -0.01 1.49
N GLU A 66 13.93 0.09 2.73
CA GLU A 66 14.46 -1.07 3.48
C GLU A 66 13.36 -1.81 4.27
N LEU A 67 12.17 -1.20 4.39
CA LEU A 67 11.09 -1.67 5.27
C LEU A 67 9.93 -2.31 4.51
N ASN A 68 9.74 -1.94 3.25
CA ASN A 68 8.63 -2.43 2.43
C ASN A 68 9.20 -3.14 1.20
N GLU A 69 8.52 -4.15 0.70
CA GLU A 69 8.89 -4.83 -0.54
C GLU A 69 8.77 -3.88 -1.75
N PHE A 70 7.84 -2.93 -1.66
CA PHE A 70 7.74 -1.82 -2.59
C PHE A 70 7.33 -0.53 -1.89
N PHE A 71 7.89 0.59 -2.33
CA PHE A 71 7.55 1.93 -1.92
C PHE A 71 7.57 2.87 -3.12
N GLY A 72 6.55 3.71 -3.27
CA GLY A 72 6.46 4.69 -4.34
C GLY A 72 5.43 5.76 -4.03
N GLY A 73 5.17 6.65 -4.98
CA GLY A 73 4.17 7.69 -4.81
C GLY A 73 4.21 8.77 -5.86
N GLY A 74 3.49 9.85 -5.62
CA GLY A 74 3.47 11.03 -6.47
C GLY A 74 4.76 11.84 -6.39
N PRO A 75 5.09 12.57 -7.46
CA PRO A 75 6.17 13.56 -7.43
C PRO A 75 5.93 14.56 -6.31
N GLY A 76 6.97 14.87 -5.53
CA GLY A 76 6.87 15.77 -4.39
C GLY A 76 6.37 15.15 -3.09
N GLY A 77 5.83 13.94 -3.12
CA GLY A 77 5.51 13.21 -1.90
C GLY A 77 4.14 13.42 -1.30
N ASP A 78 3.23 14.06 -2.02
CA ASP A 78 1.88 14.37 -1.53
C ASP A 78 1.07 13.12 -1.21
N TRP A 79 1.35 12.03 -1.91
CA TRP A 79 0.78 10.70 -1.65
C TRP A 79 1.82 9.60 -1.84
N ARG A 80 1.55 8.44 -1.25
CA ARG A 80 2.43 7.29 -1.27
C ARG A 80 1.64 5.99 -1.44
N ILE A 81 2.36 4.97 -1.92
CA ILE A 81 1.91 3.58 -1.94
C ILE A 81 2.99 2.69 -1.36
N ILE A 82 2.59 1.74 -0.54
CA ILE A 82 3.45 0.67 -0.02
C ILE A 82 2.85 -0.68 -0.33
N VAL A 83 3.71 -1.66 -0.59
CA VAL A 83 3.32 -3.05 -0.74
C VAL A 83 4.18 -3.91 0.17
N ASN A 84 3.53 -4.79 0.89
CA ASN A 84 4.16 -5.88 1.63
C ASN A 84 3.40 -7.16 1.34
N THR A 85 4.08 -8.30 1.45
CA THR A 85 3.45 -9.60 1.24
C THR A 85 3.72 -10.54 2.39
N GLU A 86 2.84 -11.51 2.61
CA GLU A 86 3.02 -12.59 3.57
C GLU A 86 2.64 -13.93 2.94
N LEU A 87 3.38 -14.98 3.28
CA LEU A 87 3.08 -16.32 2.76
C LEU A 87 1.78 -16.85 3.38
N LYS A 88 0.88 -17.34 2.54
CA LYS A 88 -0.38 -17.96 2.99
C LYS A 88 -0.16 -19.16 3.88
N SER A 89 0.96 -19.88 3.69
CA SER A 89 1.33 -21.02 4.54
C SER A 89 1.49 -20.66 6.02
N ASP A 90 1.88 -19.42 6.32
CA ASP A 90 2.07 -18.94 7.69
C ASP A 90 0.75 -18.60 8.39
N PHE A 91 -0.32 -18.47 7.59
CA PHE A 91 -1.68 -18.14 8.01
C PHE A 91 -2.70 -19.18 7.54
N ALA A 92 -2.28 -20.44 7.36
CA ALA A 92 -3.11 -21.52 6.80
C ALA A 92 -4.40 -21.82 7.59
N GLU A 93 -4.49 -21.36 8.83
CA GLU A 93 -5.66 -21.53 9.70
C GLU A 93 -6.71 -20.40 9.51
N TYR A 94 -6.38 -19.36 8.74
CA TYR A 94 -7.25 -18.20 8.53
C TYR A 94 -7.86 -18.22 7.11
N THR A 95 -9.13 -17.86 7.04
CA THR A 95 -9.73 -17.41 5.78
C THR A 95 -9.18 -16.04 5.41
N ILE A 96 -9.34 -15.64 4.14
CA ILE A 96 -8.94 -14.28 3.72
C ILE A 96 -9.67 -13.19 4.51
N GLU A 97 -10.95 -13.40 4.87
CA GLU A 97 -11.72 -12.48 5.69
C GLU A 97 -11.13 -12.33 7.10
N GLU A 98 -10.84 -13.45 7.76
CA GLU A 98 -10.25 -13.44 9.11
C GLU A 98 -8.86 -12.79 9.09
N TYR A 99 -8.07 -13.09 8.06
CA TYR A 99 -6.75 -12.51 7.86
C TYR A 99 -6.83 -10.99 7.62
N ALA A 100 -7.71 -10.53 6.73
CA ALA A 100 -7.90 -9.10 6.46
C ALA A 100 -8.38 -8.33 7.70
N ASN A 101 -9.29 -8.92 8.47
CA ASN A 101 -9.72 -8.34 9.74
C ASN A 101 -8.59 -8.26 10.77
N LEU A 102 -7.76 -9.30 10.86
CA LEU A 102 -6.60 -9.31 11.74
C LEU A 102 -5.62 -8.19 11.37
N TYR A 103 -5.36 -8.04 10.07
CA TYR A 103 -4.48 -7.00 9.57
C TYR A 103 -5.06 -5.59 9.78
N ALA A 104 -6.35 -5.39 9.54
CA ALA A 104 -7.04 -4.12 9.81
C ALA A 104 -6.94 -3.72 11.28
N GLN A 105 -7.24 -4.65 12.20
CA GLN A 105 -7.17 -4.42 13.64
C GLN A 105 -5.75 -4.13 14.12
N SER A 106 -4.74 -4.77 13.55
CA SER A 106 -3.34 -4.49 13.89
C SER A 106 -2.89 -3.07 13.52
N ASN A 107 -3.57 -2.46 12.54
CA ASN A 107 -3.38 -1.06 12.13
C ASN A 107 -4.34 -0.07 12.81
N GLY A 108 -5.12 -0.53 13.79
CA GLY A 108 -6.02 0.32 14.56
C GLY A 108 -7.38 0.58 13.90
N ALA A 109 -7.69 -0.09 12.80
CA ALA A 109 -9.04 -0.07 12.23
C ALA A 109 -9.98 -1.03 12.97
N GLU A 110 -11.30 -0.81 12.90
CA GLU A 110 -12.28 -1.70 13.53
C GLU A 110 -12.34 -3.08 12.86
N GLY A 111 -12.09 -3.12 11.55
CA GLY A 111 -12.07 -4.33 10.72
C GLY A 111 -11.98 -3.98 9.24
N ALA A 112 -11.98 -4.99 8.40
CA ALA A 112 -11.98 -4.86 6.95
C ALA A 112 -13.41 -5.03 6.39
N THR A 113 -13.72 -4.31 5.31
CA THR A 113 -14.97 -4.41 4.58
C THR A 113 -14.69 -5.10 3.24
N GLN A 114 -15.55 -6.01 2.82
CA GLN A 114 -15.45 -6.64 1.50
C GLN A 114 -16.16 -5.77 0.45
N ASP A 115 -15.49 -5.53 -0.68
CA ASP A 115 -16.10 -4.90 -1.85
C ASP A 115 -16.89 -5.91 -2.71
N THR A 116 -17.49 -5.42 -3.80
CA THR A 116 -18.27 -6.26 -4.73
C THR A 116 -17.42 -7.27 -5.52
N ASP A 117 -16.13 -7.03 -5.63
CA ASP A 117 -15.17 -7.86 -6.36
C ASP A 117 -14.47 -8.87 -5.44
N GLY A 118 -14.84 -8.88 -4.16
CA GLY A 118 -14.32 -9.82 -3.16
C GLY A 118 -13.02 -9.39 -2.49
N ASN A 119 -12.53 -8.19 -2.76
CA ASN A 119 -11.35 -7.65 -2.08
C ASN A 119 -11.74 -7.09 -0.71
N TYR A 120 -10.80 -7.10 0.22
CA TYR A 120 -10.98 -6.54 1.55
C TYR A 120 -10.23 -5.22 1.65
N TYR A 121 -10.91 -4.19 2.15
CA TYR A 121 -10.32 -2.86 2.36
C TYR A 121 -10.69 -2.29 3.73
N PHE A 122 -9.88 -1.36 4.20
CA PHE A 122 -10.11 -0.59 5.42
C PHE A 122 -9.34 0.73 5.35
N THR A 123 -9.76 1.68 6.18
CA THR A 123 -9.07 2.96 6.35
C THR A 123 -8.62 3.10 7.79
N TYR A 124 -7.48 3.74 7.99
CA TYR A 124 -6.97 4.07 9.33
C TYR A 124 -6.14 5.34 9.29
N THR A 125 -5.83 5.83 10.47
CA THR A 125 -5.01 7.01 10.66
C THR A 125 -3.82 6.64 11.54
N ASN A 126 -2.66 7.14 11.18
CA ASN A 126 -1.45 6.97 11.98
C ASN A 126 -0.82 8.35 12.25
N GLU A 127 -0.41 8.58 13.50
CA GLU A 127 0.26 9.78 13.93
C GLU A 127 1.72 9.44 14.25
N THR A 128 2.65 10.20 13.71
CA THR A 128 4.08 10.03 13.97
C THR A 128 4.51 10.77 15.23
N ASP A 129 5.72 10.48 15.72
CA ASP A 129 6.34 11.18 16.84
C ASP A 129 6.53 12.69 16.56
N ALA A 130 6.52 13.12 15.30
CA ALA A 130 6.57 14.51 14.89
C ALA A 130 5.19 15.19 14.87
N ASN A 131 4.13 14.52 15.32
CA ASN A 131 2.72 14.91 15.23
C ASN A 131 2.23 15.09 13.77
N GLU A 132 2.83 14.40 12.83
CA GLU A 132 2.32 14.32 11.47
C GLU A 132 1.26 13.24 11.40
N VAL A 133 0.10 13.57 10.84
CA VAL A 133 -1.04 12.65 10.73
C VAL A 133 -1.17 12.17 9.30
N TYR A 134 -1.10 10.85 9.13
CA TYR A 134 -1.29 10.18 7.85
C TYR A 134 -2.60 9.41 7.84
N LYS A 135 -3.32 9.48 6.72
CA LYS A 135 -4.49 8.65 6.45
C LYS A 135 -4.20 7.63 5.37
N PHE A 136 -4.67 6.41 5.61
CA PHE A 136 -4.43 5.24 4.79
C PHE A 136 -5.73 4.69 4.22
N HIS A 137 -5.69 4.29 2.95
CA HIS A 137 -6.64 3.38 2.32
C HIS A 137 -5.88 2.10 1.98
N SER A 138 -6.20 1.03 2.69
CA SER A 138 -5.49 -0.23 2.57
C SER A 138 -6.39 -1.32 2.01
N ILE A 139 -5.81 -2.17 1.17
CA ILE A 139 -6.46 -3.36 0.65
C ILE A 139 -5.65 -4.60 1.00
N VAL A 140 -6.36 -5.70 1.22
CA VAL A 140 -5.79 -7.04 1.34
C VAL A 140 -6.32 -7.87 0.19
N LYS A 141 -5.39 -8.41 -0.60
CA LYS A 141 -5.70 -9.30 -1.71
C LYS A 141 -5.05 -10.65 -1.53
N GLU A 142 -5.74 -11.68 -2.00
CA GLU A 142 -5.23 -13.04 -1.99
C GLU A 142 -4.67 -13.38 -3.37
N GLY A 143 -3.36 -13.66 -3.44
CA GLY A 143 -2.71 -14.26 -4.59
C GLY A 143 -2.61 -15.77 -4.48
N ALA A 144 -1.88 -16.40 -5.39
CA ALA A 144 -1.72 -17.86 -5.41
C ALA A 144 -1.05 -18.38 -4.14
N GLU A 145 0.06 -17.77 -3.71
CA GLU A 145 0.89 -18.22 -2.58
C GLU A 145 0.99 -17.20 -1.46
N LYS A 146 0.59 -15.94 -1.70
CA LYS A 146 0.79 -14.81 -0.80
C LYS A 146 -0.51 -14.06 -0.54
N TYR A 147 -0.59 -13.42 0.61
CA TYR A 147 -1.45 -12.28 0.86
C TYR A 147 -0.67 -11.01 0.55
N TYR A 148 -1.34 -10.06 -0.10
CA TYR A 148 -0.79 -8.76 -0.48
C TYR A 148 -1.45 -7.67 0.36
N HIS A 149 -0.63 -6.85 0.99
CA HIS A 149 -1.04 -5.64 1.70
C HIS A 149 -0.60 -4.45 0.89
N ILE A 150 -1.57 -3.73 0.33
CA ILE A 150 -1.29 -2.56 -0.50
C ILE A 150 -1.99 -1.38 0.16
N SER A 151 -1.20 -0.39 0.56
CA SER A 151 -1.71 0.79 1.25
C SER A 151 -1.35 2.05 0.48
N PHE A 152 -2.37 2.80 0.08
CA PHE A 152 -2.25 4.16 -0.41
C PHE A 152 -2.41 5.10 0.76
N TYR A 153 -1.57 6.13 0.86
CA TYR A 153 -1.67 7.08 1.96
C TYR A 153 -1.17 8.47 1.60
N CYS A 154 -1.62 9.45 2.36
CA CYS A 154 -1.19 10.83 2.27
C CYS A 154 -1.26 11.49 3.66
N PHE A 155 -0.73 12.69 3.79
CA PHE A 155 -1.03 13.53 4.94
C PHE A 155 -2.54 13.77 5.05
N GLU A 156 -3.06 13.89 6.27
CA GLU A 156 -4.48 14.12 6.53
C GLU A 156 -5.04 15.33 5.78
N GLU A 157 -4.25 16.39 5.65
CA GLU A 157 -4.64 17.62 4.94
C GLU A 157 -4.89 17.41 3.43
N PHE A 158 -4.31 16.36 2.84
CA PHE A 158 -4.52 16.00 1.43
C PHE A 158 -5.59 14.92 1.22
N TRP A 159 -6.20 14.42 2.29
CA TRP A 159 -7.17 13.32 2.21
C TRP A 159 -8.39 13.65 1.34
N ASP A 160 -8.88 14.89 1.39
CA ASP A 160 -10.02 15.32 0.58
C ASP A 160 -9.69 15.32 -0.92
N VAL A 161 -8.41 15.40 -1.28
CA VAL A 161 -7.93 15.34 -2.67
C VAL A 161 -7.73 13.90 -3.12
N TYR A 162 -7.06 13.08 -2.32
CA TYR A 162 -6.60 11.75 -2.74
C TYR A 162 -7.45 10.59 -2.24
N GLY A 163 -8.22 10.73 -1.18
CA GLY A 163 -8.92 9.61 -0.54
C GLY A 163 -9.86 8.85 -1.48
N ASN A 164 -10.65 9.54 -2.30
CA ASN A 164 -11.50 8.92 -3.30
C ASN A 164 -10.68 8.28 -4.44
N GLN A 165 -9.60 8.94 -4.86
CA GLN A 165 -8.69 8.41 -5.88
C GLN A 165 -8.02 7.10 -5.40
N PHE A 166 -7.65 7.02 -4.13
CA PHE A 166 -7.10 5.79 -3.56
C PHE A 166 -8.08 4.63 -3.63
N ALA A 167 -9.36 4.88 -3.34
CA ALA A 167 -10.39 3.87 -3.49
C ALA A 167 -10.55 3.42 -4.94
N ASP A 168 -10.54 4.35 -5.89
CA ASP A 168 -10.62 4.06 -7.32
C ASP A 168 -9.39 3.27 -7.80
N TRP A 169 -8.17 3.68 -7.43
CA TRP A 169 -6.94 2.94 -7.79
C TRP A 169 -6.89 1.56 -7.16
N ALA A 170 -7.36 1.42 -5.93
CA ALA A 170 -7.42 0.14 -5.23
C ALA A 170 -8.24 -0.91 -6.00
N THR A 171 -9.33 -0.50 -6.68
CA THR A 171 -10.14 -1.41 -7.50
C THR A 171 -9.37 -1.96 -8.71
N THR A 172 -8.35 -1.24 -9.18
CA THR A 172 -7.55 -1.62 -10.35
C THR A 172 -6.41 -2.56 -10.03
N VAL A 173 -6.12 -2.78 -8.75
CA VAL A 173 -4.98 -3.62 -8.33
C VAL A 173 -5.18 -5.07 -8.76
N GLU A 174 -4.16 -5.63 -9.41
CA GLU A 174 -4.01 -7.05 -9.72
C GLU A 174 -2.84 -7.62 -8.93
N VAL A 175 -2.93 -8.89 -8.55
CA VAL A 175 -1.87 -9.66 -7.87
C VAL A 175 -1.72 -11.04 -8.53
N GLU A 176 -0.51 -11.64 -8.41
CA GLU A 176 -0.18 -12.99 -8.91
C GLU A 176 -0.62 -14.12 -7.99
#